data_c7a343de3c38884e6eafc7d9aac9c152
#
_entry.id   c7a343de3c38884e6eafc7d9aac9c152
#
_cell.length_a   1.000
_cell.length_b   1.000
_cell.length_c   1.000
_cell.angle_alpha   90.00
_cell.angle_beta   90.00
_cell.angle_gamma   90.00
#
_symmetry.space_group_name_H-M   'P 1'
#
loop_
_entity.id
_entity.type
_entity.pdbx_description
1 polymer ?
#
loop_
_entity_poly.entity_id
_entity_poly.type
_entity_poly.pdbx_seq_one_letter_code
_entity_poly.pdbx_strand_id
1 'polypeptide(L)'
;QEAMGEGSEAHHTMGAMQLRSNLFTLDLQRGTDAVVDARTCDCCQTAVAMTAKGPLLAWRDRSEDEVRDIALARFENNAWTAPKPVHADGWKVESCPVAGPALAASGDSAVVLWYSEAGGTPHLQLARSNDAGDSFLAPVTVEAGAHVLGRSAVGIDAKQVWVAWLREDAHGQTLQLARYTRDLSKRLQTFAVAKLGARGMASGYPKLAVDAGGVWLAWTDVVDGVAHLKGARVAH
;
A
#
# COMPACT_ATOMS: atom_id res chain seq x y z
N GLN A 1 44.54 -6.68 -39.21
CA GLN A 1 43.75 -5.52 -38.81
C GLN A 1 42.29 -5.92 -38.80
N GLU A 2 41.83 -6.41 -37.67
CA GLU A 2 40.43 -6.77 -37.45
C GLU A 2 39.71 -5.60 -36.85
N ALA A 3 38.64 -5.19 -37.52
CA ALA A 3 37.75 -4.15 -37.07
C ALA A 3 36.91 -4.65 -35.89
N MET A 4 37.02 -3.99 -34.75
CA MET A 4 36.15 -4.24 -33.60
C MET A 4 34.75 -3.72 -33.95
N GLY A 5 33.78 -4.65 -33.91
CA GLY A 5 32.39 -4.35 -34.13
C GLY A 5 31.85 -3.52 -32.94
N GLU A 6 31.23 -2.39 -33.28
CA GLU A 6 30.45 -1.57 -32.36
C GLU A 6 29.27 -2.41 -31.84
N GLY A 7 29.30 -2.72 -30.55
CA GLY A 7 28.16 -3.30 -29.84
C GLY A 7 27.02 -2.26 -29.81
N SER A 8 25.96 -2.50 -30.56
CA SER A 8 24.72 -1.76 -30.41
C SER A 8 24.17 -2.01 -29.00
N GLU A 9 24.26 -1.01 -28.14
CA GLU A 9 23.46 -0.98 -26.91
C GLU A 9 21.99 -0.97 -27.31
N ALA A 10 21.37 -2.14 -27.26
CA ALA A 10 19.93 -2.22 -27.33
C ALA A 10 19.37 -1.56 -26.06
N HIS A 11 19.02 -0.29 -26.15
CA HIS A 11 18.12 0.33 -25.19
C HIS A 11 16.81 -0.46 -25.24
N HIS A 12 16.67 -1.43 -24.34
CA HIS A 12 15.37 -1.98 -24.02
C HIS A 12 14.53 -0.83 -23.46
N THR A 13 13.75 -0.20 -24.31
CA THR A 13 12.62 0.62 -23.87
C THR A 13 11.66 -0.34 -23.16
N MET A 14 11.86 -0.51 -21.87
CA MET A 14 10.90 -1.23 -21.01
C MET A 14 9.57 -0.47 -21.13
N GLY A 15 8.59 -1.09 -21.76
CA GLY A 15 7.23 -0.54 -21.81
C GLY A 15 6.71 -0.29 -20.38
N ALA A 16 5.72 0.59 -20.25
CA ALA A 16 5.11 0.84 -18.96
C ALA A 16 4.58 -0.47 -18.35
N MET A 17 4.78 -0.67 -17.03
CA MET A 17 4.20 -1.80 -16.31
C MET A 17 2.68 -1.70 -16.35
N GLN A 18 2.01 -2.84 -16.58
CA GLN A 18 0.56 -2.94 -16.57
C GLN A 18 0.08 -3.69 -15.32
N LEU A 19 -1.04 -3.26 -14.77
CA LEU A 19 -1.77 -4.04 -13.79
C LEU A 19 -2.76 -4.95 -14.52
N ARG A 20 -2.64 -6.25 -14.30
CA ARG A 20 -3.48 -7.27 -14.95
C ARG A 20 -4.13 -8.15 -13.90
N SER A 21 -5.26 -8.72 -14.25
CA SER A 21 -5.97 -9.72 -13.45
C SER A 21 -6.36 -10.92 -14.29
N ASN A 22 -6.60 -12.04 -13.63
CA ASN A 22 -7.17 -13.23 -14.23
C ASN A 22 -8.17 -13.87 -13.27
N LEU A 23 -9.19 -14.50 -13.80
CA LEU A 23 -10.14 -15.32 -13.06
C LEU A 23 -9.81 -16.79 -13.28
N PHE A 24 -9.87 -17.57 -12.24
CA PHE A 24 -9.79 -19.02 -12.30
C PHE A 24 -11.11 -19.62 -11.83
N THR A 25 -11.53 -20.67 -12.49
CA THR A 25 -12.64 -21.50 -12.03
C THR A 25 -12.22 -22.35 -10.82
N LEU A 26 -13.17 -22.99 -10.13
CA LEU A 26 -12.85 -23.85 -8.97
C LEU A 26 -11.98 -25.06 -9.34
N ASP A 27 -12.05 -25.53 -10.58
CA ASP A 27 -11.19 -26.58 -11.15
C ASP A 27 -9.90 -26.02 -11.76
N LEU A 28 -9.54 -24.77 -11.41
CA LEU A 28 -8.30 -24.07 -11.76
C LEU A 28 -8.12 -23.82 -13.27
N GLN A 29 -9.19 -23.82 -14.04
CA GLN A 29 -9.13 -23.39 -15.43
C GLN A 29 -8.95 -21.88 -15.49
N ARG A 30 -7.92 -21.43 -16.21
CA ARG A 30 -7.59 -20.03 -16.38
C ARG A 30 -8.52 -19.36 -17.36
N GLY A 31 -9.12 -18.26 -16.95
CA GLY A 31 -9.93 -17.40 -17.82
C GLY A 31 -9.08 -16.41 -18.63
N THR A 32 -9.73 -15.45 -19.25
CA THR A 32 -9.06 -14.41 -20.04
C THR A 32 -8.39 -13.37 -19.14
N ASP A 33 -7.18 -12.98 -19.51
CA ASP A 33 -6.49 -11.87 -18.87
C ASP A 33 -7.20 -10.55 -19.14
N ALA A 34 -7.42 -9.77 -18.09
CA ALA A 34 -7.93 -8.42 -18.17
C ALA A 34 -6.85 -7.40 -17.77
N VAL A 35 -6.70 -6.34 -18.56
CA VAL A 35 -5.90 -5.18 -18.17
C VAL A 35 -6.76 -4.32 -17.25
N VAL A 36 -6.31 -4.12 -16.02
CA VAL A 36 -6.96 -3.25 -15.04
C VAL A 36 -6.48 -1.82 -15.25
N ASP A 37 -5.17 -1.68 -15.49
CA ASP A 37 -4.52 -0.42 -15.77
C ASP A 37 -3.35 -0.65 -16.72
N ALA A 38 -3.25 0.20 -17.75
CA ALA A 38 -2.24 0.07 -18.79
C ALA A 38 -0.87 0.66 -18.39
N ARG A 39 -0.81 1.47 -17.32
CA ARG A 39 0.41 2.12 -16.85
C ARG A 39 0.39 2.33 -15.34
N THR A 40 1.22 1.59 -14.62
CA THR A 40 1.28 1.62 -13.15
C THR A 40 2.71 1.79 -12.65
N CYS A 41 2.85 2.07 -11.35
CA CYS A 41 4.14 2.09 -10.67
C CYS A 41 4.76 0.69 -10.65
N ASP A 42 5.99 0.55 -11.18
CA ASP A 42 6.65 -0.73 -11.41
C ASP A 42 7.07 -1.46 -10.14
N CYS A 43 7.29 -0.73 -9.05
CA CYS A 43 7.90 -1.24 -7.82
C CYS A 43 6.98 -1.16 -6.59
N CYS A 44 5.74 -0.73 -6.80
CA CYS A 44 4.80 -0.50 -5.71
C CYS A 44 3.88 -1.72 -5.54
N GLN A 45 3.72 -2.18 -4.31
CA GLN A 45 2.76 -3.26 -4.02
C GLN A 45 1.33 -2.78 -4.29
N THR A 46 0.49 -3.73 -4.67
CA THR A 46 -0.96 -3.56 -4.75
C THR A 46 -1.64 -4.09 -3.49
N ALA A 47 -2.88 -3.71 -3.26
CA ALA A 47 -3.69 -4.23 -2.17
C ALA A 47 -5.11 -4.54 -2.66
N VAL A 48 -5.69 -5.63 -2.16
CA VAL A 48 -7.07 -6.03 -2.45
C VAL A 48 -7.82 -6.30 -1.17
N ALA A 49 -9.08 -5.90 -1.12
CA ALA A 49 -9.98 -6.21 -0.01
C ALA A 49 -11.38 -6.54 -0.53
N MET A 50 -12.08 -7.41 0.20
CA MET A 50 -13.46 -7.75 -0.10
C MET A 50 -14.39 -6.76 0.58
N THR A 51 -15.22 -6.06 -0.20
CA THR A 51 -16.28 -5.18 0.29
C THR A 51 -17.66 -5.83 0.11
N ALA A 52 -18.71 -5.21 0.65
CA ALA A 52 -20.09 -5.67 0.41
C ALA A 52 -20.50 -5.66 -1.08
N LYS A 53 -19.82 -4.85 -1.90
CA LYS A 53 -20.06 -4.73 -3.35
C LYS A 53 -19.05 -5.51 -4.21
N GLY A 54 -18.22 -6.39 -3.61
CA GLY A 54 -17.23 -7.20 -4.30
C GLY A 54 -15.79 -6.73 -4.06
N PRO A 55 -14.81 -7.35 -4.77
CA PRO A 55 -13.41 -7.04 -4.62
C PRO A 55 -13.10 -5.58 -4.99
N LEU A 56 -12.34 -4.90 -4.14
CA LEU A 56 -11.78 -3.58 -4.36
C LEU A 56 -10.27 -3.71 -4.43
N LEU A 57 -9.65 -3.22 -5.49
CA LEU A 57 -8.21 -3.25 -5.74
C LEU A 57 -7.66 -1.83 -5.67
N ALA A 58 -6.54 -1.66 -4.99
CA ALA A 58 -5.81 -0.40 -4.88
C ALA A 58 -4.38 -0.56 -5.35
N TRP A 59 -3.86 0.43 -6.07
CA TRP A 59 -2.47 0.45 -6.54
C TRP A 59 -1.96 1.89 -6.66
N ARG A 60 -0.65 2.04 -6.83
CA ARG A 60 -0.09 3.33 -7.21
C ARG A 60 -0.12 3.43 -8.73
N ASP A 61 -0.88 4.37 -9.20
CA ASP A 61 -0.95 4.75 -10.61
C ASP A 61 0.34 5.44 -11.09
N ARG A 62 0.46 5.60 -12.39
CA ARG A 62 1.55 6.33 -13.04
C ARG A 62 1.04 6.98 -14.31
N SER A 63 0.69 8.26 -14.24
CA SER A 63 0.27 9.01 -15.41
C SER A 63 1.44 9.24 -16.39
N GLU A 64 1.14 9.75 -17.58
CA GLU A 64 2.17 10.15 -18.56
C GLU A 64 3.08 11.27 -18.02
N ASP A 65 2.54 12.13 -17.16
CA ASP A 65 3.27 13.22 -16.51
C ASP A 65 3.97 12.81 -15.20
N GLU A 66 4.09 11.49 -14.94
CA GLU A 66 4.71 10.92 -13.72
C GLU A 66 3.98 11.30 -12.41
N VAL A 67 2.68 11.64 -12.49
CA VAL A 67 1.85 11.75 -11.29
C VAL A 67 1.52 10.33 -10.82
N ARG A 68 1.83 10.02 -9.56
CA ARG A 68 1.72 8.68 -8.98
C ARG A 68 0.81 8.65 -7.76
N ASP A 69 -0.43 9.05 -7.95
CA ASP A 69 -1.47 8.99 -6.92
C ASP A 69 -2.01 7.56 -6.74
N ILE A 70 -2.75 7.32 -5.69
CA ILE A 70 -3.36 6.00 -5.46
C ILE A 70 -4.68 5.89 -6.22
N ALA A 71 -4.76 4.88 -7.09
CA ALA A 71 -5.96 4.52 -7.83
C ALA A 71 -6.65 3.29 -7.25
N LEU A 72 -7.93 3.17 -7.54
CA LEU A 72 -8.82 2.07 -7.18
C LEU A 72 -9.63 1.61 -8.38
N ALA A 73 -9.92 0.32 -8.43
CA ALA A 73 -10.97 -0.28 -9.26
C ALA A 73 -11.74 -1.34 -8.47
N ARG A 74 -13.01 -1.50 -8.81
CA ARG A 74 -13.89 -2.56 -8.28
C ARG A 74 -14.06 -3.63 -9.33
N PHE A 75 -14.09 -4.88 -8.90
CA PHE A 75 -14.55 -5.97 -9.76
C PHE A 75 -16.06 -6.19 -9.57
N GLU A 76 -16.83 -5.89 -10.61
CA GLU A 76 -18.28 -6.07 -10.64
C GLU A 76 -18.74 -6.45 -12.06
N ASN A 77 -19.85 -7.17 -12.18
CA ASN A 77 -20.38 -7.61 -13.48
C ASN A 77 -19.33 -8.32 -14.37
N ASN A 78 -18.44 -9.12 -13.76
CA ASN A 78 -17.32 -9.81 -14.39
C ASN A 78 -16.27 -8.91 -15.07
N ALA A 79 -16.17 -7.65 -14.67
CA ALA A 79 -15.19 -6.70 -15.19
C ALA A 79 -14.67 -5.78 -14.09
N TRP A 80 -13.52 -5.18 -14.31
CA TRP A 80 -13.02 -4.08 -13.48
C TRP A 80 -13.64 -2.76 -13.96
N THR A 81 -14.08 -1.96 -13.02
CA THR A 81 -14.49 -0.57 -13.29
C THR A 81 -13.28 0.25 -13.77
N ALA A 82 -13.55 1.37 -14.43
CA ALA A 82 -12.50 2.32 -14.74
C ALA A 82 -11.77 2.76 -13.45
N PRO A 83 -10.42 2.88 -13.50
CA PRO A 83 -9.63 3.41 -12.38
C PRO A 83 -10.11 4.80 -11.96
N LYS A 84 -10.12 5.04 -10.65
CA LYS A 84 -10.38 6.35 -10.08
C LYS A 84 -9.44 6.62 -8.91
N PRO A 85 -9.00 7.87 -8.67
CA PRO A 85 -8.12 8.19 -7.56
C PRO A 85 -8.87 8.05 -6.22
N VAL A 86 -8.15 7.61 -5.17
CA VAL A 86 -8.61 7.73 -3.77
C VAL A 86 -8.67 9.20 -3.36
N HIS A 87 -7.59 9.91 -3.70
CA HIS A 87 -7.40 11.33 -3.47
C HIS A 87 -6.40 11.85 -4.51
N ALA A 88 -6.63 13.04 -5.04
CA ALA A 88 -5.72 13.67 -5.99
C ALA A 88 -4.63 14.44 -5.22
N ASP A 89 -3.57 13.71 -4.80
CA ASP A 89 -2.42 14.33 -4.15
C ASP A 89 -1.60 15.17 -5.14
N GLY A 90 -1.59 14.77 -6.42
CA GLY A 90 -0.76 15.37 -7.46
C GLY A 90 0.72 15.06 -7.26
N TRP A 91 1.06 13.92 -6.65
CA TRP A 91 2.44 13.58 -6.36
C TRP A 91 3.21 13.18 -7.62
N LYS A 92 3.98 14.13 -8.12
CA LYS A 92 4.84 13.93 -9.27
C LYS A 92 6.21 13.41 -8.82
N VAL A 93 6.58 12.20 -9.27
CA VAL A 93 7.86 11.57 -8.96
C VAL A 93 8.35 10.70 -10.11
N GLU A 94 9.53 10.99 -10.64
CA GLU A 94 10.13 10.24 -11.75
C GLU A 94 10.79 8.93 -11.30
N SER A 95 11.25 8.89 -10.05
CA SER A 95 11.85 7.70 -9.44
C SER A 95 10.81 6.71 -8.92
N CYS A 96 11.26 5.50 -8.63
CA CYS A 96 10.43 4.44 -8.05
C CYS A 96 10.28 4.63 -6.54
N PRO A 97 9.11 5.01 -6.02
CA PRO A 97 8.93 5.31 -4.59
C PRO A 97 8.87 4.06 -3.71
N VAL A 98 8.67 2.88 -4.28
CA VAL A 98 8.54 1.60 -3.54
C VAL A 98 7.55 1.71 -2.38
N ALA A 99 6.44 2.39 -2.59
CA ALA A 99 5.45 2.70 -1.56
C ALA A 99 4.02 2.59 -2.13
N GLY A 100 3.51 1.38 -2.23
CA GLY A 100 2.12 1.13 -2.62
C GLY A 100 1.15 1.33 -1.46
N PRO A 101 -0.16 1.29 -1.72
CA PRO A 101 -1.19 1.44 -0.71
C PRO A 101 -1.35 0.19 0.16
N ALA A 102 -1.93 0.38 1.33
CA ALA A 102 -2.60 -0.66 2.08
C ALA A 102 -4.11 -0.42 2.08
N LEU A 103 -4.88 -1.50 1.99
CA LEU A 103 -6.34 -1.46 1.89
C LEU A 103 -6.94 -2.48 2.84
N ALA A 104 -7.98 -2.09 3.56
CA ALA A 104 -8.81 -3.00 4.34
C ALA A 104 -10.28 -2.63 4.20
N ALA A 105 -11.17 -3.63 4.31
CA ALA A 105 -12.60 -3.41 4.21
C ALA A 105 -13.39 -4.29 5.20
N SER A 106 -14.58 -3.84 5.57
CA SER A 106 -15.55 -4.54 6.40
C SER A 106 -16.97 -4.06 6.03
N GLY A 107 -17.68 -4.86 5.26
CA GLY A 107 -18.98 -4.50 4.69
C GLY A 107 -18.85 -3.30 3.73
N ASP A 108 -19.62 -2.26 3.99
CA ASP A 108 -19.58 -1.02 3.19
C ASP A 108 -18.45 -0.05 3.61
N SER A 109 -17.74 -0.35 4.70
CA SER A 109 -16.60 0.47 5.09
C SER A 109 -15.33 -0.03 4.43
N ALA A 110 -14.57 0.88 3.80
CA ALA A 110 -13.22 0.62 3.33
C ALA A 110 -12.26 1.72 3.79
N VAL A 111 -11.01 1.37 4.03
CA VAL A 111 -9.95 2.31 4.41
C VAL A 111 -8.72 2.08 3.55
N VAL A 112 -8.15 3.16 3.06
CA VAL A 112 -6.90 3.15 2.28
C VAL A 112 -5.86 3.96 3.02
N LEU A 113 -4.68 3.39 3.17
CA LEU A 113 -3.51 4.03 3.76
C LEU A 113 -2.42 4.12 2.71
N TRP A 114 -1.83 5.29 2.52
CA TRP A 114 -0.77 5.47 1.52
C TRP A 114 0.23 6.53 1.94
N TYR A 115 1.40 6.43 1.35
CA TYR A 115 2.48 7.40 1.45
C TYR A 115 2.43 8.37 0.28
N SER A 116 2.77 9.63 0.53
CA SER A 116 2.93 10.67 -0.48
C SER A 116 3.99 11.67 -0.04
N GLU A 117 4.68 12.29 -1.00
CA GLU A 117 5.54 13.45 -0.78
C GLU A 117 5.02 14.67 -1.55
N ALA A 118 3.77 14.66 -1.93
CA ALA A 118 3.14 15.84 -2.53
C ALA A 118 3.32 17.05 -1.59
N GLY A 119 3.72 18.20 -2.17
CA GLY A 119 4.09 19.37 -1.39
C GLY A 119 5.48 19.32 -0.73
N GLY A 120 6.32 18.31 -1.04
CA GLY A 120 7.72 18.21 -0.63
C GLY A 120 7.96 17.70 0.79
N THR A 121 6.93 17.24 1.49
CA THR A 121 7.08 16.64 2.83
C THR A 121 6.55 15.21 2.82
N PRO A 122 7.35 14.19 3.19
CA PRO A 122 6.89 12.83 3.36
C PRO A 122 5.73 12.74 4.35
N HIS A 123 4.66 12.06 3.99
CA HIS A 123 3.52 11.87 4.89
C HIS A 123 2.74 10.59 4.57
N LEU A 124 2.10 10.06 5.59
CA LEU A 124 1.16 8.95 5.53
C LEU A 124 -0.26 9.48 5.62
N GLN A 125 -1.09 9.18 4.62
CA GLN A 125 -2.50 9.55 4.55
C GLN A 125 -3.39 8.34 4.75
N LEU A 126 -4.50 8.54 5.43
CA LEU A 126 -5.52 7.54 5.68
C LEU A 126 -6.88 8.11 5.29
N ALA A 127 -7.54 7.50 4.31
CA ALA A 127 -8.89 7.86 3.90
C ALA A 127 -9.87 6.71 4.14
N ARG A 128 -11.13 7.06 4.30
CA ARG A 128 -12.21 6.13 4.56
C ARG A 128 -13.36 6.33 3.58
N SER A 129 -13.96 5.20 3.19
CA SER A 129 -15.22 5.10 2.46
C SER A 129 -16.31 4.51 3.36
N ASN A 130 -17.57 4.91 3.12
CA ASN A 130 -18.77 4.36 3.73
C ASN A 130 -19.71 3.68 2.73
N ASP A 131 -19.31 3.63 1.48
CA ASP A 131 -20.09 3.14 0.34
C ASP A 131 -19.35 2.03 -0.42
N ALA A 132 -18.58 1.24 0.34
CA ALA A 132 -17.78 0.13 -0.16
C ALA A 132 -16.64 0.56 -1.12
N GLY A 133 -16.16 1.81 -1.05
CA GLY A 133 -15.08 2.34 -1.88
C GLY A 133 -15.56 3.06 -3.15
N ASP A 134 -16.84 3.39 -3.27
CA ASP A 134 -17.33 4.19 -4.39
C ASP A 134 -16.90 5.64 -4.27
N SER A 135 -16.80 6.16 -3.04
CA SER A 135 -16.23 7.47 -2.73
C SER A 135 -15.40 7.41 -1.45
N PHE A 136 -14.47 8.36 -1.31
CA PHE A 136 -13.66 8.50 -0.10
C PHE A 136 -13.82 9.89 0.48
N LEU A 137 -13.85 9.96 1.80
CA LEU A 137 -13.81 11.22 2.54
C LEU A 137 -12.39 11.81 2.49
N ALA A 138 -12.28 13.12 2.82
CA ALA A 138 -10.99 13.77 2.93
C ALA A 138 -10.03 12.97 3.85
N PRO A 139 -8.77 12.78 3.45
CA PRO A 139 -7.83 11.99 4.22
C PRO A 139 -7.43 12.69 5.52
N VAL A 140 -7.07 11.88 6.51
CA VAL A 140 -6.40 12.34 7.73
C VAL A 140 -4.92 11.97 7.65
N THR A 141 -4.03 12.88 8.08
CA THR A 141 -2.60 12.59 8.14
C THR A 141 -2.28 11.75 9.37
N VAL A 142 -1.74 10.56 9.14
CA VAL A 142 -1.30 9.66 10.21
C VAL A 142 0.03 10.14 10.79
N GLU A 143 0.99 10.45 9.96
CA GLU A 143 2.28 11.00 10.34
C GLU A 143 2.88 11.78 9.17
N ALA A 144 3.67 12.82 9.46
CA ALA A 144 4.39 13.60 8.46
C ALA A 144 5.82 13.90 8.94
N GLY A 145 6.74 14.05 8.00
CA GLY A 145 8.15 14.36 8.24
C GLY A 145 9.12 13.38 7.60
N ALA A 146 10.40 13.77 7.52
CA ALA A 146 11.46 13.01 6.86
C ALA A 146 11.70 11.59 7.41
N HIS A 147 11.16 11.29 8.59
CA HIS A 147 11.25 9.97 9.23
C HIS A 147 10.18 8.97 8.78
N VAL A 148 9.22 9.36 7.96
CA VAL A 148 8.15 8.50 7.46
C VAL A 148 8.65 7.65 6.29
N LEU A 149 8.50 6.34 6.36
CA LEU A 149 9.06 5.42 5.35
C LEU A 149 8.04 4.87 4.34
N GLY A 150 6.80 5.21 4.41
CA GLY A 150 5.80 4.71 3.44
C GLY A 150 5.52 3.20 3.48
N ARG A 151 6.11 2.45 4.41
CA ARG A 151 5.87 1.01 4.59
C ARG A 151 4.86 0.82 5.68
N SER A 152 3.66 0.48 5.28
CA SER A 152 2.52 0.52 6.17
C SER A 152 1.54 -0.62 5.91
N ALA A 153 0.69 -0.87 6.91
CA ALA A 153 -0.41 -1.81 6.84
C ALA A 153 -1.62 -1.22 7.56
N VAL A 154 -2.81 -1.59 7.13
CA VAL A 154 -4.07 -1.13 7.70
C VAL A 154 -5.01 -2.30 7.94
N GLY A 155 -5.83 -2.21 8.98
CA GLY A 155 -6.91 -3.15 9.28
C GLY A 155 -8.11 -2.42 9.83
N ILE A 156 -9.28 -3.01 9.67
CA ILE A 156 -10.55 -2.46 10.16
C ILE A 156 -11.36 -3.57 10.83
N ASP A 157 -11.88 -3.30 12.01
CA ASP A 157 -12.85 -4.13 12.71
C ASP A 157 -14.19 -3.41 12.89
N ALA A 158 -15.09 -4.00 13.69
CA ALA A 158 -16.40 -3.42 13.95
C ALA A 158 -16.34 -2.07 14.69
N LYS A 159 -15.25 -1.76 15.40
CA LYS A 159 -15.14 -0.61 16.29
C LYS A 159 -14.06 0.38 15.87
N GLN A 160 -12.98 -0.08 15.22
CA GLN A 160 -11.74 0.67 15.07
C GLN A 160 -11.08 0.44 13.72
N VAL A 161 -10.20 1.38 13.37
CA VAL A 161 -9.21 1.24 12.31
C VAL A 161 -7.82 1.16 12.95
N TRP A 162 -7.01 0.20 12.51
CA TRP A 162 -5.66 -0.05 12.96
C TRP A 162 -4.67 0.27 11.87
N VAL A 163 -3.62 0.99 12.21
CA VAL A 163 -2.59 1.45 11.29
C VAL A 163 -1.23 1.08 11.84
N ALA A 164 -0.45 0.30 11.08
CA ALA A 164 0.94 0.01 11.40
C ALA A 164 1.85 0.63 10.34
N TRP A 165 2.97 1.23 10.76
CA TRP A 165 3.94 1.82 9.83
C TRP A 165 5.35 1.81 10.40
N LEU A 166 6.32 1.88 9.51
CA LEU A 166 7.72 2.06 9.86
C LEU A 166 8.11 3.53 9.77
N ARG A 167 8.84 3.97 10.76
CA ARG A 167 9.57 5.23 10.75
C ARG A 167 11.06 4.98 10.95
N GLU A 168 11.90 5.85 10.40
CA GLU A 168 13.35 5.80 10.58
C GLU A 168 13.88 7.17 10.93
N ASP A 169 14.72 7.22 11.96
CA ASP A 169 15.43 8.41 12.37
C ASP A 169 16.91 8.09 12.69
N ALA A 170 17.64 9.04 13.26
CA ALA A 170 19.04 8.86 13.62
C ALA A 170 19.27 7.68 14.60
N HIS A 171 18.25 7.30 15.37
CA HIS A 171 18.31 6.22 16.37
C HIS A 171 17.92 4.85 15.83
N GLY A 172 17.45 4.75 14.57
CA GLY A 172 17.09 3.49 13.93
C GLY A 172 15.65 3.47 13.41
N GLN A 173 15.20 2.28 13.06
CA GLN A 173 13.81 2.05 12.64
C GLN A 173 12.94 1.67 13.84
N THR A 174 11.67 2.07 13.77
CA THR A 174 10.66 1.72 14.76
C THR A 174 9.37 1.35 14.05
N LEU A 175 8.79 0.20 14.42
CA LEU A 175 7.44 -0.18 14.03
C LEU A 175 6.44 0.49 14.98
N GLN A 176 5.61 1.35 14.43
CA GLN A 176 4.53 2.04 15.13
C GLN A 176 3.20 1.32 14.89
N LEU A 177 2.30 1.38 15.86
CA LEU A 177 0.90 1.00 15.73
C LEU A 177 0.01 2.09 16.31
N ALA A 178 -0.99 2.51 15.56
CA ALA A 178 -2.05 3.40 16.04
C ALA A 178 -3.42 2.78 15.85
N ARG A 179 -4.36 3.18 16.67
CA ARG A 179 -5.78 2.90 16.50
C ARG A 179 -6.59 4.17 16.45
N TYR A 180 -7.59 4.15 15.61
CA TYR A 180 -8.52 5.26 15.39
C TYR A 180 -9.95 4.80 15.64
N THR A 181 -10.84 5.76 15.93
CA THR A 181 -12.28 5.51 15.78
C THR A 181 -12.58 5.09 14.33
N ARG A 182 -13.63 4.28 14.14
CA ARG A 182 -13.98 3.77 12.81
C ARG A 182 -14.28 4.87 11.79
N ASP A 183 -14.72 6.02 12.26
CA ASP A 183 -14.99 7.22 11.43
C ASP A 183 -13.76 8.08 11.18
N LEU A 184 -12.60 7.70 11.71
CA LEU A 184 -11.32 8.42 11.67
C LEU A 184 -11.33 9.79 12.35
N SER A 185 -12.39 10.15 13.08
CA SER A 185 -12.51 11.45 13.75
C SER A 185 -11.53 11.62 14.91
N LYS A 186 -11.06 10.50 15.49
CA LYS A 186 -10.15 10.54 16.62
C LYS A 186 -9.09 9.44 16.56
N ARG A 187 -7.81 9.81 16.70
CA ARG A 187 -6.74 8.88 17.04
C ARG A 187 -6.85 8.53 18.52
N LEU A 188 -7.09 7.26 18.82
CA LEU A 188 -7.31 6.78 20.18
C LEU A 188 -6.00 6.53 20.91
N GLN A 189 -5.01 5.98 20.22
CA GLN A 189 -3.72 5.59 20.78
C GLN A 189 -2.66 5.46 19.69
N THR A 190 -1.42 5.69 20.06
CA THR A 190 -0.23 5.34 19.25
C THR A 190 0.85 4.83 20.19
N PHE A 191 1.55 3.77 19.77
CA PHE A 191 2.68 3.23 20.52
C PHE A 191 3.69 2.52 19.61
N ALA A 192 4.93 2.45 20.08
CA ALA A 192 5.99 1.70 19.41
C ALA A 192 5.86 0.21 19.74
N VAL A 193 5.69 -0.62 18.72
CA VAL A 193 5.61 -2.08 18.85
C VAL A 193 7.01 -2.68 19.03
N ALA A 194 7.95 -2.21 18.19
CA ALA A 194 9.32 -2.72 18.20
C ALA A 194 10.31 -1.67 17.69
N LYS A 195 11.52 -1.69 18.24
CA LYS A 195 12.71 -1.11 17.60
C LYS A 195 13.35 -2.18 16.73
N LEU A 196 13.75 -1.81 15.52
CA LEU A 196 14.32 -2.72 14.53
C LEU A 196 15.81 -2.43 14.36
N GLY A 197 16.62 -3.48 14.26
CA GLY A 197 18.03 -3.38 13.88
C GLY A 197 18.23 -3.13 12.38
N ALA A 198 17.21 -3.44 11.56
CA ALA A 198 17.21 -3.18 10.13
C ALA A 198 17.17 -1.68 9.82
N ARG A 199 17.75 -1.32 8.65
CA ARG A 199 17.66 0.02 8.07
C ARG A 199 17.29 -0.06 6.59
N GLY A 200 16.77 1.05 6.05
CA GLY A 200 16.39 1.12 4.65
C GLY A 200 15.41 0.02 4.26
N MET A 201 15.62 -0.65 3.15
CA MET A 201 14.70 -1.69 2.61
C MET A 201 14.75 -3.03 3.34
N ALA A 202 15.73 -3.28 4.22
CA ALA A 202 15.95 -4.58 4.85
C ALA A 202 14.81 -5.01 5.80
N SER A 203 14.05 -4.07 6.37
CA SER A 203 12.88 -4.37 7.23
C SER A 203 11.62 -4.78 6.46
N GLY A 204 11.60 -4.62 5.13
CA GLY A 204 10.43 -4.97 4.32
C GLY A 204 9.18 -4.17 4.70
N TYR A 205 8.01 -4.80 4.55
CA TYR A 205 6.70 -4.23 4.86
C TYR A 205 6.07 -4.96 6.03
N PRO A 206 5.61 -4.27 7.08
CA PRO A 206 4.83 -4.91 8.12
C PRO A 206 3.52 -5.46 7.54
N LYS A 207 3.02 -6.53 8.12
CA LYS A 207 1.71 -7.11 7.83
C LYS A 207 0.83 -7.00 9.05
N LEU A 208 -0.45 -6.76 8.83
CA LEU A 208 -1.44 -6.59 9.88
C LEU A 208 -2.69 -7.40 9.50
N ALA A 209 -3.20 -8.14 10.46
CA ALA A 209 -4.48 -8.81 10.36
C ALA A 209 -5.30 -8.55 11.63
N VAL A 210 -6.60 -8.42 11.48
CA VAL A 210 -7.54 -8.15 12.58
C VAL A 210 -8.44 -9.35 12.75
N ASP A 211 -8.63 -9.78 13.99
CA ASP A 211 -9.61 -10.79 14.37
C ASP A 211 -10.55 -10.28 15.49
N ALA A 212 -11.47 -11.12 15.96
CA ALA A 212 -12.39 -10.76 17.03
C ALA A 212 -11.70 -10.45 18.37
N GLY A 213 -10.47 -10.93 18.56
CA GLY A 213 -9.73 -10.79 19.82
C GLY A 213 -8.62 -9.73 19.78
N GLY A 214 -8.39 -9.08 18.64
CA GLY A 214 -7.37 -8.04 18.54
C GLY A 214 -6.68 -7.96 17.19
N VAL A 215 -5.43 -7.52 17.19
CA VAL A 215 -4.61 -7.27 16.01
C VAL A 215 -3.35 -8.12 16.07
N TRP A 216 -3.06 -8.79 14.97
CA TRP A 216 -1.83 -9.51 14.74
C TRP A 216 -0.92 -8.69 13.83
N LEU A 217 0.35 -8.63 14.18
CA LEU A 217 1.40 -7.97 13.43
C LEU A 217 2.49 -8.99 13.10
N ALA A 218 3.04 -8.90 11.89
CA ALA A 218 4.24 -9.61 11.48
C ALA A 218 5.17 -8.65 10.75
N TRP A 219 6.47 -8.74 11.01
CA TRP A 219 7.48 -7.89 10.37
C TRP A 219 8.82 -8.62 10.27
N THR A 220 9.67 -8.14 9.38
CA THR A 220 11.06 -8.58 9.29
C THR A 220 11.95 -7.65 10.11
N ASP A 221 12.84 -8.24 10.90
CA ASP A 221 13.90 -7.54 11.60
C ASP A 221 15.26 -8.15 11.22
N VAL A 222 16.33 -7.37 11.29
CA VAL A 222 17.68 -7.86 11.05
C VAL A 222 18.45 -7.81 12.35
N VAL A 223 18.88 -8.97 12.82
CA VAL A 223 19.67 -9.14 14.04
C VAL A 223 20.97 -9.81 13.65
N ASP A 224 22.11 -9.21 13.97
CA ASP A 224 23.45 -9.69 13.64
C ASP A 224 23.62 -10.04 12.14
N GLY A 225 23.03 -9.18 11.28
CA GLY A 225 23.08 -9.37 9.81
C GLY A 225 22.14 -10.44 9.26
N VAL A 226 21.35 -11.11 10.09
CA VAL A 226 20.39 -12.15 9.70
C VAL A 226 18.97 -11.64 9.77
N ALA A 227 18.18 -11.87 8.71
CA ALA A 227 16.76 -11.51 8.66
C ALA A 227 15.93 -12.50 9.49
N HIS A 228 15.12 -11.99 10.39
CA HIS A 228 14.19 -12.75 11.24
C HIS A 228 12.76 -12.28 11.02
N LEU A 229 11.83 -13.23 10.87
CA LEU A 229 10.41 -12.92 10.94
C LEU A 229 9.99 -12.87 12.41
N LYS A 230 9.42 -11.74 12.81
CA LYS A 230 8.89 -11.49 14.15
C LYS A 230 7.39 -11.19 14.10
N GLY A 231 6.71 -11.37 15.20
CA GLY A 231 5.29 -11.07 15.31
C GLY A 231 4.89 -10.62 16.71
N ALA A 232 3.77 -9.92 16.78
CA ALA A 232 3.12 -9.53 18.03
C ALA A 232 1.61 -9.61 17.91
N ARG A 233 0.94 -9.77 19.04
CA ARG A 233 -0.50 -9.64 19.16
C ARG A 233 -0.85 -8.53 20.13
N VAL A 234 -1.76 -7.67 19.74
CA VAL A 234 -2.37 -6.66 20.62
C VAL A 234 -3.81 -7.09 20.87
N ALA A 235 -4.11 -7.47 22.11
CA ALA A 235 -5.47 -7.83 22.51
C ALA A 235 -6.34 -6.57 22.71
N HIS A 236 -7.66 -6.72 22.49
CA HIS A 236 -8.66 -5.67 22.78
C HIS A 236 -8.77 -5.39 24.27
#